data_d9ee9d10d8de82b3cbb34a2509db5672
#
_entry.id   d9ee9d10d8de82b3cbb34a2509db5672
#
_cell.length_a   1.000
_cell.length_b   1.000
_cell.length_c   1.000
_cell.angle_alpha   90.00
_cell.angle_beta   90.00
_cell.angle_gamma   90.00
#
_symmetry.space_group_name_H-M   'P 1'
#
loop_
_entity.id
_entity.type
_entity.pdbx_description
1 polymer ?
#
loop_
_entity_poly.entity_id
_entity_poly.type
_entity_poly.pdbx_seq_one_letter_code
_entity_poly.pdbx_strand_id
1 'polypeptide(L)' 'VQARKRQAEQEEAAKNKAEEERIAAIKAQNCRNARSQIAALESGQRIARINDKGEREVLDDKGRAEEMRRAREVANSDCR' A
#
# COMPACT_ATOMS: atom_id res chain seq x y z
N VAL A 1 -17.73 -32.57 23.32
CA VAL A 1 -18.40 -31.65 22.38
C VAL A 1 -17.98 -30.23 22.64
N GLN A 2 -18.00 -29.77 23.89
CA GLN A 2 -17.58 -28.40 24.22
C GLN A 2 -16.06 -28.15 23.98
N ALA A 3 -15.21 -29.14 24.23
CA ALA A 3 -13.78 -29.03 24.02
C ALA A 3 -13.44 -28.84 22.55
N ARG A 4 -14.11 -29.56 21.65
CA ARG A 4 -13.93 -29.40 20.20
C ARG A 4 -14.40 -28.03 19.70
N LYS A 5 -15.53 -27.57 20.26
CA LYS A 5 -16.09 -26.26 19.93
C LYS A 5 -15.14 -25.14 20.33
N ARG A 6 -14.56 -25.19 21.54
CA ARG A 6 -13.60 -24.23 22.04
C ARG A 6 -12.33 -24.22 21.18
N GLN A 7 -11.84 -25.40 20.79
CA GLN A 7 -10.68 -25.54 19.97
C GLN A 7 -10.91 -24.92 18.59
N ALA A 8 -12.08 -25.20 17.99
CA ALA A 8 -12.44 -24.60 16.69
C ALA A 8 -12.53 -23.08 16.77
N GLU A 9 -13.13 -22.55 17.84
CA GLU A 9 -13.23 -21.10 18.06
C GLU A 9 -11.84 -20.45 18.23
N GLN A 10 -10.95 -21.11 18.97
CA GLN A 10 -9.58 -20.64 19.17
C GLN A 10 -8.77 -20.65 17.88
N GLU A 11 -8.92 -21.68 17.06
CA GLU A 11 -8.27 -21.79 15.77
C GLU A 11 -8.76 -20.71 14.81
N GLU A 12 -10.06 -20.46 14.79
CA GLU A 12 -10.65 -19.41 13.98
C GLU A 12 -10.18 -18.04 14.44
N ALA A 13 -10.17 -17.78 15.73
CA ALA A 13 -9.67 -16.52 16.29
C ALA A 13 -8.20 -16.29 15.94
N ALA A 14 -7.37 -17.33 16.00
CA ALA A 14 -5.97 -17.26 15.63
C ALA A 14 -5.78 -16.93 14.14
N LYS A 15 -6.58 -17.55 13.27
CA LYS A 15 -6.55 -17.28 11.83
C LYS A 15 -6.97 -15.84 11.53
N ASN A 16 -8.03 -15.36 12.20
CA ASN A 16 -8.51 -13.99 12.03
C ASN A 16 -7.48 -12.98 12.48
N LYS A 17 -6.81 -13.23 13.60
CA LYS A 17 -5.73 -12.37 14.09
C LYS A 17 -4.56 -12.33 13.12
N ALA A 18 -4.14 -13.47 12.60
CA ALA A 18 -3.04 -13.55 11.62
C ALA A 18 -3.39 -12.77 10.36
N GLU A 19 -4.64 -12.88 9.87
CA GLU A 19 -5.11 -12.15 8.71
C GLU A 19 -5.13 -10.64 8.96
N GLU A 20 -5.60 -10.21 10.12
CA GLU A 20 -5.60 -8.79 10.50
C GLU A 20 -4.17 -8.23 10.57
N GLU A 21 -3.25 -8.98 11.15
CA GLU A 21 -1.84 -8.59 11.22
C GLU A 21 -1.20 -8.48 9.83
N ARG A 22 -1.55 -9.40 8.94
CA ARG A 22 -1.06 -9.39 7.56
C ARG A 22 -1.56 -8.15 6.82
N ILE A 23 -2.84 -7.85 6.93
CA ILE A 23 -3.46 -6.67 6.30
C ILE A 23 -2.83 -5.39 6.87
N ALA A 24 -2.64 -5.31 8.17
CA ALA A 24 -2.02 -4.15 8.81
C ALA A 24 -0.58 -3.93 8.33
N ALA A 25 0.18 -5.02 8.16
CA ALA A 25 1.55 -4.93 7.64
C ALA A 25 1.59 -4.42 6.19
N ILE A 26 0.67 -4.91 5.35
CA ILE A 26 0.54 -4.45 3.96
C ILE A 26 0.20 -2.97 3.91
N LYS A 27 -0.78 -2.53 4.71
CA LYS A 27 -1.17 -1.12 4.78
C LYS A 27 -0.02 -0.23 5.26
N ALA A 28 0.72 -0.67 6.26
CA ALA A 28 1.86 0.08 6.75
C ALA A 28 2.93 0.24 5.67
N GLN A 29 3.20 -0.81 4.89
CA GLN A 29 4.16 -0.74 3.79
C GLN A 29 3.66 0.19 2.68
N ASN A 30 2.39 0.08 2.31
CA ASN A 30 1.77 0.96 1.32
C ASN A 30 1.82 2.42 1.76
N CYS A 31 1.59 2.68 3.04
CA CYS A 31 1.69 4.02 3.61
C CYS A 31 3.11 4.58 3.47
N ARG A 32 4.14 3.81 3.83
CA ARG A 32 5.53 4.23 3.69
C ARG A 32 5.90 4.51 2.24
N ASN A 33 5.49 3.62 1.33
CA ASN A 33 5.76 3.76 -0.09
C ASN A 33 5.10 5.01 -0.66
N ALA A 34 3.83 5.26 -0.28
CA ALA A 34 3.10 6.43 -0.73
C ALA A 34 3.75 7.72 -0.24
N ARG A 35 4.15 7.77 1.03
CA ARG A 35 4.83 8.95 1.59
C ARG A 35 6.16 9.22 0.90
N SER A 36 6.94 8.18 0.61
CA SER A 36 8.20 8.31 -0.12
C SER A 36 7.98 8.85 -1.53
N GLN A 37 6.95 8.35 -2.20
CA GLN A 37 6.62 8.78 -3.55
C GLN A 37 6.15 10.24 -3.56
N ILE A 38 5.31 10.64 -2.62
CA ILE A 38 4.86 12.02 -2.47
C ILE A 38 6.05 12.96 -2.25
N ALA A 39 6.94 12.58 -1.35
CA ALA A 39 8.14 13.37 -1.07
C ALA A 39 9.01 13.55 -2.31
N ALA A 40 9.21 12.47 -3.07
CA ALA A 40 9.98 12.53 -4.32
C ALA A 40 9.31 13.44 -5.35
N LEU A 41 7.99 13.35 -5.49
CA LEU A 41 7.24 14.20 -6.42
C LEU A 41 7.27 15.67 -6.00
N GLU A 42 7.14 15.94 -4.71
CA GLU A 42 7.18 17.31 -4.18
C GLU A 42 8.58 17.94 -4.27
N SER A 43 9.64 17.13 -4.24
CA SER A 43 11.00 17.63 -4.34
C SER A 43 11.36 18.21 -5.71
N GLY A 44 10.54 17.97 -6.73
CA GLY A 44 10.80 18.39 -8.09
C GLY A 44 11.83 17.55 -8.84
N GLN A 45 12.27 16.43 -8.25
CA GLN A 45 13.19 15.52 -8.93
C GLN A 45 12.57 14.96 -10.22
N ARG A 46 13.42 14.69 -11.20
CA ARG A 46 13.00 13.97 -12.39
C ARG A 46 12.67 12.53 -12.01
N ILE A 47 11.43 12.15 -12.26
CA ILE A 47 10.95 10.79 -11.97
C ILE A 47 10.65 10.10 -13.29
N ALA A 48 11.21 8.91 -13.45
CA ALA A 48 10.94 8.06 -14.60
C ALA A 48 10.06 6.89 -14.17
N ARG A 49 9.24 6.42 -15.08
CA ARG A 49 8.46 5.20 -14.92
C ARG A 49 8.64 4.30 -16.13
N ILE A 50 8.30 3.04 -15.98
CA ILE A 50 8.31 2.10 -17.09
C ILE A 50 6.89 2.10 -17.68
N ASN A 51 6.79 2.39 -18.98
CA ASN A 51 5.51 2.38 -19.69
C ASN A 51 5.09 0.96 -20.07
N ASP A 52 3.94 0.84 -20.71
CA ASP A 52 3.37 -0.45 -21.11
C ASP A 52 4.26 -1.22 -22.10
N LYS A 53 5.12 -0.52 -22.81
CA LYS A 53 6.07 -1.12 -23.76
C LYS A 53 7.40 -1.50 -23.12
N GLY A 54 7.53 -1.33 -21.80
CA GLY A 54 8.78 -1.59 -21.10
C GLY A 54 9.83 -0.50 -21.26
N GLU A 55 9.47 0.63 -21.83
CA GLU A 55 10.38 1.75 -22.04
C GLU A 55 10.37 2.69 -20.84
N ARG A 56 11.53 3.26 -20.56
CA ARG A 56 11.67 4.27 -19.50
C ARG A 56 11.25 5.63 -20.05
N GLU A 57 10.29 6.24 -19.37
CA GLU A 57 9.89 7.60 -19.71
C GLU A 57 9.90 8.50 -18.48
N VAL A 58 10.30 9.75 -18.68
CA VAL A 58 10.29 10.77 -17.63
C VAL A 58 8.88 11.34 -17.54
N LEU A 59 8.36 11.48 -16.33
CA LEU A 59 7.03 12.03 -16.11
C LEU A 59 7.01 13.51 -16.48
N ASP A 60 6.04 13.89 -17.30
CA ASP A 60 5.70 15.28 -17.55
C ASP A 60 4.81 15.82 -16.41
N ASP A 61 4.38 17.06 -16.50
CA ASP A 61 3.55 17.68 -15.45
C ASP A 61 2.25 16.96 -15.24
N LYS A 62 1.61 16.50 -16.31
CA LYS A 62 0.38 15.71 -16.23
C LYS A 62 0.62 14.36 -15.56
N GLY A 63 1.66 13.66 -15.96
CA GLY A 63 2.05 12.39 -15.36
C GLY A 63 2.38 12.53 -13.89
N ARG A 64 3.09 13.60 -13.51
CA ARG A 64 3.40 13.90 -12.12
C ARG A 64 2.14 14.14 -11.31
N ALA A 65 1.19 14.90 -11.83
CA ALA A 65 -0.08 15.18 -11.16
C ALA A 65 -0.87 13.89 -10.93
N GLU A 66 -0.92 13.00 -11.92
CA GLU A 66 -1.60 11.71 -11.81
C GLU A 66 -0.95 10.82 -10.76
N GLU A 67 0.38 10.73 -10.76
CA GLU A 67 1.11 9.95 -9.76
C GLU A 67 0.92 10.51 -8.35
N MET A 68 0.93 11.84 -8.22
CA MET A 68 0.66 12.49 -6.93
C MET A 68 -0.75 12.16 -6.42
N ARG A 69 -1.74 12.20 -7.30
CA ARG A 69 -3.12 11.87 -6.93
C ARG A 69 -3.23 10.43 -6.43
N ARG A 70 -2.62 9.50 -7.15
CA ARG A 70 -2.61 8.08 -6.76
C ARG A 70 -1.91 7.86 -5.43
N ALA A 71 -0.76 8.48 -5.24
CA ALA A 71 0.00 8.35 -4.00
C ALA A 71 -0.78 8.91 -2.82
N ARG A 72 -1.46 10.04 -2.99
CA ARG A 72 -2.31 10.63 -1.95
C ARG A 72 -3.52 9.76 -1.62
N GLU A 73 -4.13 9.11 -2.62
CA GLU A 73 -5.22 8.18 -2.40
C GLU A 73 -4.76 7.01 -1.52
N VAL A 74 -3.60 6.43 -1.82
CA VAL A 74 -3.03 5.35 -1.02
C VAL A 74 -2.71 5.83 0.39
N ALA A 75 -2.09 7.00 0.54
CA ALA A 75 -1.78 7.56 1.85
C ALA A 75 -3.06 7.79 2.67
N ASN A 76 -4.12 8.29 2.04
CA ASN A 76 -5.40 8.51 2.73
C ASN A 76 -6.06 7.22 3.19
N SER A 77 -5.92 6.13 2.43
CA SER A 77 -6.52 4.85 2.80
C SER A 77 -5.65 4.04 3.75
N ASP A 78 -4.33 4.03 3.56
CA ASP A 78 -3.43 3.08 4.19
C ASP A 78 -2.57 3.68 5.31
N CYS A 79 -2.54 5.01 5.46
CA CYS A 79 -1.83 5.69 6.55
C CYS A 79 -2.70 5.95 7.78
N ARG A 80 -3.75 5.23 7.93
CA ARG A 80 -4.63 5.35 9.10
C ARG A 80 -4.23 4.43 10.23
#